data_bc02f99b3302f71cc7dc340ef682cd91
#
_entry.id   bc02f99b3302f71cc7dc340ef682cd91
#
_cell.length_a   1.000
_cell.length_b   1.000
_cell.length_c   1.000
_cell.angle_alpha   90.00
_cell.angle_beta   90.00
_cell.angle_gamma   90.00
#
_symmetry.space_group_name_H-M   'P 1'
#
loop_
_entity.id
_entity.type
_entity.pdbx_description
1 polymer ?
#
loop_
_entity_poly.entity_id
_entity_poly.type
_entity_poly.pdbx_seq_one_letter_code
_entity_poly.pdbx_strand_id
1 'polypeptide(L)'
;GEMNNKRMYARQRCEELLCPDHPFSYNPNGTEETVSALTPAAAEEARQRMLTTANIHWLYQSADNTDALSRELDNRFATLGERTVAAVHADSSFAMKQSELTEQMQVSQAKLVLGFRIAVTEPEGNVVAAQLMNTLWGGCATSLLFTHVREEKSLCYYCASTYDRYAGIVLVDSGIQAKDADAAREEILKQLDAIREGNFSDDELEAARRCLIQRYNSACDNADALENFYIGQTVYDNYRTPD
;
A
#
# COMPACT_ATOMS: atom_id res chain seq x y z
N GLY A 1 3.50 13.83 -15.05
CA GLY A 1 2.95 12.52 -14.89
C GLY A 1 3.88 11.62 -14.06
N GLU A 2 3.45 10.40 -13.81
CA GLU A 2 4.16 9.41 -12.99
C GLU A 2 5.55 9.07 -13.49
N MET A 3 5.77 9.03 -14.80
CA MET A 3 7.11 8.86 -15.37
C MET A 3 8.12 9.91 -14.87
N ASN A 4 7.66 11.07 -14.40
CA ASN A 4 8.53 12.07 -13.79
C ASN A 4 8.84 11.75 -12.32
N ASN A 5 7.97 10.99 -11.63
CA ASN A 5 8.23 10.45 -10.31
C ASN A 5 8.81 9.02 -10.43
N LYS A 6 10.13 8.94 -10.61
CA LYS A 6 10.83 7.67 -10.85
C LYS A 6 10.67 6.65 -9.72
N ARG A 7 10.40 7.09 -8.49
CA ARG A 7 10.11 6.19 -7.37
C ARG A 7 8.78 5.49 -7.56
N MET A 8 7.73 6.25 -7.84
CA MET A 8 6.38 5.69 -8.07
C MET A 8 6.37 4.81 -9.33
N TYR A 9 7.02 5.25 -10.40
CA TYR A 9 7.18 4.44 -11.61
C TYR A 9 7.81 3.08 -11.34
N ALA A 10 8.95 3.04 -10.63
CA ALA A 10 9.65 1.79 -10.31
C ALA A 10 8.79 0.86 -9.44
N ARG A 11 8.02 1.41 -8.48
CA ARG A 11 7.07 0.63 -7.67
C ARG A 11 5.98 0.01 -8.54
N GLN A 12 5.35 0.80 -9.41
CA GLN A 12 4.32 0.33 -10.34
C GLN A 12 4.85 -0.80 -11.22
N ARG A 13 6.06 -0.64 -11.78
CA ARG A 13 6.70 -1.71 -12.59
C ARG A 13 6.94 -2.99 -11.78
N CYS A 14 7.30 -2.87 -10.51
CA CYS A 14 7.45 -4.01 -9.61
C CYS A 14 6.09 -4.70 -9.35
N GLU A 15 5.03 -3.94 -9.13
CA GLU A 15 3.67 -4.45 -8.91
C GLU A 15 3.15 -5.21 -10.15
N GLU A 16 3.38 -4.67 -11.34
CA GLU A 16 3.04 -5.33 -12.62
C GLU A 16 3.74 -6.69 -12.80
N LEU A 17 5.02 -6.77 -12.40
CA LEU A 17 5.78 -8.02 -12.45
C LEU A 17 5.36 -9.01 -11.37
N LEU A 18 5.06 -8.50 -10.18
CA LEU A 18 4.72 -9.32 -9.01
C LEU A 18 3.34 -9.96 -9.15
N CYS A 19 2.40 -9.23 -9.75
CA CYS A 19 0.99 -9.58 -9.81
C CYS A 19 0.45 -9.52 -11.25
N PRO A 20 1.03 -10.25 -12.22
CA PRO A 20 0.55 -10.21 -13.60
C PRO A 20 -0.93 -10.63 -13.66
N ASP A 21 -1.71 -9.90 -14.45
CA ASP A 21 -3.15 -10.13 -14.68
C ASP A 21 -4.05 -9.97 -13.43
N HIS A 22 -3.51 -9.42 -12.33
CA HIS A 22 -4.28 -9.15 -11.13
C HIS A 22 -4.60 -7.64 -11.02
N PRO A 23 -5.80 -7.25 -10.52
CA PRO A 23 -6.17 -5.83 -10.38
C PRO A 23 -5.17 -4.96 -9.61
N PHE A 24 -4.43 -5.53 -8.67
CA PHE A 24 -3.37 -4.84 -7.92
C PHE A 24 -2.25 -4.31 -8.81
N SER A 25 -1.99 -4.96 -9.96
CA SER A 25 -0.96 -4.51 -10.91
C SER A 25 -1.43 -3.39 -11.83
N TYR A 26 -2.74 -3.11 -11.89
CA TYR A 26 -3.25 -2.10 -12.80
C TYR A 26 -2.91 -0.69 -12.30
N ASN A 27 -2.38 0.12 -13.19
CA ASN A 27 -2.16 1.53 -12.88
C ASN A 27 -3.52 2.24 -12.74
N PRO A 28 -3.88 2.75 -11.55
CA PRO A 28 -5.17 3.43 -11.34
C PRO A 28 -5.32 4.71 -12.16
N ASN A 29 -4.22 5.30 -12.63
CA ASN A 29 -4.23 6.48 -13.49
C ASN A 29 -4.35 6.13 -14.98
N GLY A 30 -4.38 4.83 -15.33
CA GLY A 30 -4.39 4.35 -16.70
C GLY A 30 -3.04 4.55 -17.42
N THR A 31 -3.06 4.36 -18.72
CA THR A 31 -1.93 4.60 -19.62
C THR A 31 -2.25 5.79 -20.54
N GLU A 32 -1.23 6.35 -21.21
CA GLU A 32 -1.45 7.41 -22.21
C GLU A 32 -2.45 6.98 -23.28
N GLU A 33 -2.37 5.72 -23.72
CA GLU A 33 -3.27 5.13 -24.69
C GLU A 33 -4.71 5.07 -24.16
N THR A 34 -4.90 4.50 -22.96
CA THR A 34 -6.24 4.35 -22.37
C THR A 34 -6.88 5.69 -22.05
N VAL A 35 -6.09 6.64 -21.52
CA VAL A 35 -6.59 8.00 -21.21
C VAL A 35 -6.94 8.77 -22.47
N SER A 36 -6.12 8.67 -23.53
CA SER A 36 -6.38 9.34 -24.81
C SER A 36 -7.60 8.79 -25.54
N ALA A 37 -7.96 7.54 -25.29
CA ALA A 37 -9.15 6.89 -25.86
C ALA A 37 -10.44 7.23 -25.09
N LEU A 38 -10.38 7.87 -23.92
CA LEU A 38 -11.56 8.20 -23.12
C LEU A 38 -12.45 9.22 -23.84
N THR A 39 -13.75 8.93 -23.85
CA THR A 39 -14.78 9.84 -24.36
C THR A 39 -15.70 10.29 -23.22
N PRO A 40 -16.39 11.45 -23.36
CA PRO A 40 -17.38 11.87 -22.38
C PRO A 40 -18.49 10.83 -22.17
N ALA A 41 -18.88 10.10 -23.22
CA ALA A 41 -19.88 9.03 -23.12
C ALA A 41 -19.38 7.86 -22.28
N ALA A 42 -18.14 7.41 -22.48
CA ALA A 42 -17.53 6.33 -21.68
C ALA A 42 -17.37 6.74 -20.20
N ALA A 43 -17.02 7.99 -19.94
CA ALA A 43 -16.94 8.51 -18.56
C ALA A 43 -18.31 8.53 -17.88
N GLU A 44 -19.37 8.94 -18.59
CA GLU A 44 -20.74 8.94 -18.06
C GLU A 44 -21.25 7.50 -17.82
N GLU A 45 -20.98 6.57 -18.73
CA GLU A 45 -21.31 5.15 -18.54
C GLU A 45 -20.61 4.57 -17.30
N ALA A 46 -19.32 4.85 -17.12
CA ALA A 46 -18.57 4.42 -15.95
C ALA A 46 -19.15 5.02 -14.66
N ARG A 47 -19.53 6.31 -14.65
CA ARG A 47 -20.19 6.98 -13.54
C ARG A 47 -21.52 6.30 -13.18
N GLN A 48 -22.36 6.01 -14.16
CA GLN A 48 -23.66 5.34 -13.95
C GLN A 48 -23.45 3.93 -13.38
N ARG A 49 -22.53 3.17 -13.96
CA ARG A 49 -22.18 1.83 -13.47
C ARG A 49 -21.70 1.89 -12.02
N MET A 50 -20.81 2.80 -11.68
CA MET A 50 -20.32 2.98 -10.30
C MET A 50 -21.48 3.27 -9.33
N LEU A 51 -22.38 4.20 -9.67
CA LEU A 51 -23.51 4.54 -8.81
C LEU A 51 -24.50 3.38 -8.61
N THR A 52 -24.63 2.47 -9.56
CA THR A 52 -25.57 1.35 -9.50
C THR A 52 -24.98 0.07 -8.93
N THR A 53 -23.65 -0.11 -8.97
CA THR A 53 -23.00 -1.38 -8.60
C THR A 53 -21.95 -1.28 -7.51
N ALA A 54 -21.39 -0.09 -7.25
CA ALA A 54 -20.33 0.05 -6.24
C ALA A 54 -20.91 -0.05 -4.81
N ASN A 55 -20.12 -0.62 -3.90
CA ASN A 55 -20.32 -0.42 -2.48
C ASN A 55 -19.86 1.00 -2.12
N ILE A 56 -20.76 1.83 -1.63
CA ILE A 56 -20.49 3.25 -1.36
C ILE A 56 -20.53 3.47 0.15
N HIS A 57 -19.43 3.94 0.70
CA HIS A 57 -19.30 4.34 2.09
C HIS A 57 -19.07 5.84 2.16
N TRP A 58 -19.77 6.48 3.09
CA TRP A 58 -19.61 7.89 3.39
C TRP A 58 -18.91 8.05 4.72
N LEU A 59 -17.76 8.69 4.71
CA LEU A 59 -17.04 9.08 5.92
C LEU A 59 -17.15 10.60 6.04
N TYR A 60 -17.63 11.05 7.16
CA TYR A 60 -17.80 12.46 7.45
C TYR A 60 -17.35 12.77 8.87
N GLN A 61 -16.48 13.76 8.99
CA GLN A 61 -15.97 14.22 10.26
C GLN A 61 -16.29 15.69 10.45
N SER A 62 -17.02 16.02 11.53
CA SER A 62 -17.38 17.39 11.89
C SER A 62 -17.61 17.48 13.38
N ALA A 63 -17.47 18.69 13.93
CA ALA A 63 -17.90 19.03 15.27
C ALA A 63 -19.43 19.21 15.37
N ASP A 64 -20.12 19.36 14.24
CA ASP A 64 -21.55 19.58 14.15
C ASP A 64 -22.34 18.27 14.14
N ASN A 65 -23.66 18.38 14.42
CA ASN A 65 -24.57 17.23 14.30
C ASN A 65 -24.69 16.78 12.84
N THR A 66 -24.46 15.51 12.60
CA THR A 66 -24.44 14.88 11.26
C THR A 66 -25.82 14.39 10.79
N ASP A 67 -26.87 14.42 11.62
CA ASP A 67 -28.20 13.85 11.32
C ASP A 67 -28.86 14.46 10.07
N ALA A 68 -28.65 15.76 9.86
CA ALA A 68 -29.20 16.45 8.69
C ALA A 68 -28.50 16.01 7.40
N LEU A 69 -27.19 15.83 7.44
CA LEU A 69 -26.40 15.35 6.32
C LEU A 69 -26.74 13.89 6.00
N SER A 70 -26.82 13.03 7.02
CA SER A 70 -27.21 11.62 6.85
C SER A 70 -28.55 11.50 6.13
N ARG A 71 -29.56 12.24 6.57
CA ARG A 71 -30.89 12.25 5.93
C ARG A 71 -30.83 12.77 4.47
N GLU A 72 -30.07 13.79 4.21
CA GLU A 72 -29.92 14.31 2.84
C GLU A 72 -29.23 13.28 1.92
N LEU A 73 -28.20 12.60 2.40
CA LEU A 73 -27.52 11.51 1.67
C LEU A 73 -28.50 10.36 1.40
N ASP A 74 -29.23 9.90 2.42
CA ASP A 74 -30.23 8.83 2.29
C ASP A 74 -31.28 9.18 1.23
N ASN A 75 -31.82 10.41 1.25
CA ASN A 75 -32.78 10.88 0.28
C ASN A 75 -32.21 10.89 -1.15
N ARG A 76 -30.96 11.33 -1.33
CA ARG A 76 -30.32 11.36 -2.64
C ARG A 76 -30.03 9.97 -3.17
N PHE A 77 -29.55 9.07 -2.30
CA PHE A 77 -29.31 7.68 -2.68
C PHE A 77 -30.59 6.92 -2.99
N ALA A 78 -31.69 7.21 -2.29
CA ALA A 78 -33.00 6.63 -2.59
C ALA A 78 -33.46 6.95 -4.06
N THR A 79 -33.00 8.05 -4.64
CA THR A 79 -33.32 8.42 -6.05
C THR A 79 -32.59 7.59 -7.09
N LEU A 80 -31.55 6.83 -6.72
CA LEU A 80 -30.79 5.98 -7.65
C LEU A 80 -31.56 4.70 -8.06
N GLY A 81 -32.68 4.41 -7.40
CA GLY A 81 -33.47 3.22 -7.65
C GLY A 81 -32.83 1.94 -7.08
N GLU A 82 -33.21 0.80 -7.65
CA GLU A 82 -32.67 -0.50 -7.24
C GLU A 82 -31.21 -0.62 -7.67
N ARG A 83 -30.35 -1.03 -6.73
CA ARG A 83 -28.92 -1.17 -6.90
C ARG A 83 -28.48 -2.61 -6.68
N THR A 84 -27.67 -3.14 -7.60
CA THR A 84 -27.03 -4.45 -7.44
C THR A 84 -25.59 -4.24 -7.05
N VAL A 85 -25.35 -4.20 -5.73
CA VAL A 85 -23.99 -3.98 -5.21
C VAL A 85 -23.15 -5.22 -5.42
N ALA A 86 -22.02 -5.06 -6.11
CA ALA A 86 -21.05 -6.12 -6.29
C ALA A 86 -20.38 -6.48 -4.96
N ALA A 87 -20.21 -7.77 -4.70
CA ALA A 87 -19.43 -8.20 -3.55
C ALA A 87 -17.95 -7.78 -3.73
N VAL A 88 -17.36 -7.22 -2.69
CA VAL A 88 -15.91 -6.94 -2.68
C VAL A 88 -15.20 -8.25 -2.38
N HIS A 89 -14.42 -8.71 -3.32
CA HIS A 89 -13.55 -9.86 -3.14
C HIS A 89 -12.10 -9.38 -3.17
N ALA A 90 -11.43 -9.46 -2.03
CA ALA A 90 -9.99 -9.35 -2.00
C ALA A 90 -9.42 -10.72 -2.39
N ASP A 91 -9.13 -10.89 -3.65
CA ASP A 91 -8.45 -12.09 -4.13
C ASP A 91 -6.94 -11.94 -3.90
N SER A 92 -6.42 -12.66 -2.92
CA SER A 92 -4.98 -12.79 -2.68
C SER A 92 -4.36 -14.01 -3.36
N SER A 93 -5.18 -14.80 -4.09
CA SER A 93 -4.79 -16.05 -4.74
C SER A 93 -4.26 -15.81 -6.16
N PHE A 94 -3.16 -15.12 -6.31
CA PHE A 94 -2.50 -15.01 -7.62
C PHE A 94 -1.18 -15.79 -7.65
N ALA A 95 -0.87 -16.37 -8.82
CA ALA A 95 0.38 -17.07 -9.01
C ALA A 95 1.53 -16.08 -9.10
N MET A 96 2.53 -16.23 -8.22
CA MET A 96 3.77 -15.48 -8.33
C MET A 96 4.76 -16.18 -9.24
N LYS A 97 5.40 -15.40 -10.10
CA LYS A 97 6.57 -15.83 -10.86
C LYS A 97 7.74 -14.95 -10.43
N GLN A 98 8.82 -15.58 -10.01
CA GLN A 98 10.06 -14.84 -9.81
C GLN A 98 10.50 -14.21 -11.13
N SER A 99 10.63 -12.91 -11.15
CA SER A 99 10.99 -12.15 -12.34
C SER A 99 11.85 -10.94 -11.97
N GLU A 100 12.63 -10.48 -12.91
CA GLU A 100 13.49 -9.32 -12.77
C GLU A 100 13.34 -8.44 -14.02
N LEU A 101 13.30 -7.13 -13.83
CA LEU A 101 13.28 -6.14 -14.90
C LEU A 101 14.30 -5.04 -14.61
N THR A 102 15.10 -4.72 -15.59
CA THR A 102 15.99 -3.57 -15.54
C THR A 102 15.69 -2.63 -16.71
N GLU A 103 15.34 -1.40 -16.39
CA GLU A 103 15.11 -0.33 -17.37
C GLU A 103 16.16 0.74 -17.25
N GLN A 104 16.75 1.12 -18.40
CA GLN A 104 17.76 2.16 -18.45
C GLN A 104 17.09 3.52 -18.67
N MET A 105 17.36 4.45 -17.75
CA MET A 105 16.83 5.81 -17.82
C MET A 105 17.91 6.84 -17.48
N GLN A 106 17.76 8.04 -18.01
CA GLN A 106 18.62 9.16 -17.60
C GLN A 106 18.15 9.69 -16.24
N VAL A 107 18.77 9.20 -15.19
CA VAL A 107 18.45 9.56 -13.80
C VAL A 107 19.72 9.82 -13.01
N SER A 108 19.68 10.76 -12.08
CA SER A 108 20.78 11.03 -11.15
C SER A 108 20.91 9.94 -10.07
N GLN A 109 19.85 9.16 -9.85
CA GLN A 109 19.77 8.15 -8.82
C GLN A 109 18.92 6.98 -9.33
N ALA A 110 19.49 5.78 -9.33
CA ALA A 110 18.76 4.56 -9.66
C ALA A 110 17.73 4.22 -8.58
N LYS A 111 16.68 3.51 -8.99
CA LYS A 111 15.63 2.99 -8.10
C LYS A 111 15.68 1.47 -8.11
N LEU A 112 15.83 0.89 -6.94
CA LEU A 112 15.74 -0.56 -6.71
C LEU A 112 14.43 -0.83 -5.96
N VAL A 113 13.59 -1.69 -6.52
CA VAL A 113 12.36 -2.15 -5.86
C VAL A 113 12.35 -3.66 -5.82
N LEU A 114 12.07 -4.22 -4.64
CA LEU A 114 11.92 -5.65 -4.41
C LEU A 114 10.49 -5.91 -3.93
N GLY A 115 9.78 -6.82 -4.58
CA GLY A 115 8.43 -7.23 -4.23
C GLY A 115 8.42 -8.62 -3.60
N PHE A 116 7.68 -8.76 -2.50
CA PHE A 116 7.52 -10.01 -1.78
C PHE A 116 6.05 -10.28 -1.53
N ARG A 117 5.67 -11.54 -1.62
CA ARG A 117 4.37 -12.00 -1.17
C ARG A 117 4.49 -12.65 0.19
N ILE A 118 3.58 -12.28 1.09
CA ILE A 118 3.42 -12.95 2.37
C ILE A 118 2.00 -13.52 2.46
N ALA A 119 1.87 -14.70 3.06
CA ALA A 119 0.57 -15.37 3.21
C ALA A 119 -0.25 -14.82 4.39
N VAL A 120 -0.17 -13.51 4.62
CA VAL A 120 -0.90 -12.82 5.69
C VAL A 120 -1.70 -11.69 5.09
N THR A 121 -3.01 -11.85 5.07
CA THR A 121 -3.96 -10.88 4.51
C THR A 121 -5.15 -10.70 5.44
N GLU A 122 -5.84 -9.56 5.33
CA GLU A 122 -7.17 -9.40 5.89
C GLU A 122 -8.18 -10.31 5.15
N PRO A 123 -9.22 -10.81 5.84
CA PRO A 123 -9.48 -10.71 7.28
C PRO A 123 -8.85 -11.84 8.10
N GLU A 124 -8.22 -12.84 7.49
CA GLU A 124 -7.90 -14.13 8.13
C GLU A 124 -6.53 -14.18 8.80
N GLY A 125 -5.61 -13.31 8.39
CA GLY A 125 -4.23 -13.34 8.86
C GLY A 125 -3.97 -12.57 10.15
N ASN A 126 -2.83 -12.83 10.79
CA ASN A 126 -2.32 -11.98 11.86
C ASN A 126 -1.66 -10.72 11.29
N VAL A 127 -2.49 -9.82 10.79
CA VAL A 127 -2.08 -8.57 10.11
C VAL A 127 -1.27 -7.67 11.03
N VAL A 128 -1.57 -7.64 12.33
CA VAL A 128 -0.81 -6.83 13.30
C VAL A 128 0.63 -7.33 13.42
N ALA A 129 0.84 -8.65 13.46
CA ALA A 129 2.20 -9.22 13.47
C ALA A 129 2.94 -8.91 12.16
N ALA A 130 2.26 -8.98 11.00
CA ALA A 130 2.85 -8.61 9.72
C ALA A 130 3.20 -7.11 9.65
N GLN A 131 2.36 -6.24 10.21
CA GLN A 131 2.66 -4.81 10.32
C GLN A 131 3.86 -4.55 11.24
N LEU A 132 3.95 -5.27 12.37
CA LEU A 132 5.11 -5.16 13.26
C LEU A 132 6.39 -5.65 12.58
N MET A 133 6.33 -6.79 11.90
CA MET A 133 7.43 -7.33 11.11
C MET A 133 7.89 -6.31 10.04
N ASN A 134 6.96 -5.75 9.28
CA ASN A 134 7.28 -4.73 8.29
C ASN A 134 7.88 -3.47 8.93
N THR A 135 7.39 -3.06 10.11
CA THR A 135 7.92 -1.89 10.83
C THR A 135 9.35 -2.15 11.30
N LEU A 136 9.63 -3.33 11.81
CA LEU A 136 10.98 -3.76 12.19
C LEU A 136 11.90 -3.81 10.96
N TRP A 137 11.43 -4.37 9.84
CA TRP A 137 12.26 -4.52 8.64
C TRP A 137 12.63 -3.18 8.01
N GLY A 138 11.65 -2.37 7.58
CA GLY A 138 11.90 -1.13 6.82
C GLY A 138 10.83 -0.05 7.00
N GLY A 139 9.87 -0.23 7.92
CA GLY A 139 8.72 0.66 8.06
C GLY A 139 8.95 1.89 8.94
N CYS A 140 10.11 2.07 9.54
CA CYS A 140 10.43 3.23 10.39
C CYS A 140 11.92 3.63 10.32
N ALA A 141 12.23 4.78 10.92
CA ALA A 141 13.58 5.34 10.92
C ALA A 141 14.59 4.59 11.84
N THR A 142 14.13 3.60 12.59
CA THR A 142 14.95 2.73 13.43
C THR A 142 14.91 1.28 12.94
N SER A 143 14.45 1.07 11.72
CA SER A 143 14.30 -0.26 11.12
C SER A 143 15.64 -0.85 10.68
N LEU A 144 15.69 -2.16 10.54
CA LEU A 144 16.89 -2.88 10.10
C LEU A 144 17.41 -2.39 8.74
N LEU A 145 16.51 -2.13 7.78
CA LEU A 145 16.90 -1.57 6.47
C LEU A 145 17.49 -0.16 6.59
N PHE A 146 16.93 0.67 7.46
CA PHE A 146 17.48 2.00 7.68
C PHE A 146 18.87 1.90 8.32
N THR A 147 19.02 1.11 9.37
CA THR A 147 20.27 0.96 10.12
C THR A 147 21.34 0.30 9.26
N HIS A 148 21.09 -0.89 8.73
CA HIS A 148 22.15 -1.71 8.11
C HIS A 148 22.42 -1.35 6.65
N VAL A 149 21.38 -1.04 5.85
CA VAL A 149 21.57 -0.75 4.42
C VAL A 149 21.99 0.70 4.21
N ARG A 150 21.36 1.64 4.92
CA ARG A 150 21.59 3.07 4.74
C ARG A 150 22.72 3.60 5.61
N GLU A 151 22.60 3.45 6.97
CA GLU A 151 23.55 4.11 7.88
C GLU A 151 24.90 3.39 7.96
N GLU A 152 24.91 2.08 8.18
CA GLU A 152 26.16 1.33 8.36
C GLU A 152 26.90 1.11 7.04
N LYS A 153 26.19 0.66 6.00
CA LYS A 153 26.81 0.30 4.72
C LYS A 153 26.78 1.41 3.68
N SER A 154 26.00 2.46 3.89
CA SER A 154 25.88 3.61 2.97
C SER A 154 25.54 3.20 1.52
N LEU A 155 24.77 2.10 1.34
CA LEU A 155 24.43 1.56 0.03
C LEU A 155 23.28 2.32 -0.66
N CYS A 156 22.55 3.15 0.11
CA CYS A 156 21.39 3.85 -0.40
C CYS A 156 21.19 5.21 0.27
N TYR A 157 20.40 6.07 -0.37
CA TYR A 157 19.94 7.34 0.22
C TYR A 157 18.71 7.15 1.08
N TYR A 158 17.88 6.20 0.71
CA TYR A 158 16.73 5.71 1.49
C TYR A 158 16.50 4.24 1.18
N CYS A 159 16.02 3.50 2.15
CA CYS A 159 15.51 2.15 1.99
C CYS A 159 14.33 1.98 2.94
N ALA A 160 13.18 1.64 2.41
CA ALA A 160 11.96 1.50 3.21
C ALA A 160 11.10 0.36 2.70
N SER A 161 10.35 -0.27 3.60
CA SER A 161 9.35 -1.28 3.26
C SER A 161 7.92 -0.80 3.52
N THR A 162 7.00 -1.25 2.69
CA THR A 162 5.55 -1.05 2.86
C THR A 162 4.83 -2.36 2.71
N TYR A 163 3.86 -2.61 3.57
CA TYR A 163 3.02 -3.79 3.56
C TYR A 163 1.59 -3.44 3.17
N ASP A 164 1.11 -4.06 2.10
CA ASP A 164 -0.30 -4.08 1.73
C ASP A 164 -0.98 -5.29 2.33
N ARG A 165 -1.86 -5.05 3.31
CA ARG A 165 -2.56 -6.10 4.06
C ARG A 165 -3.67 -6.77 3.26
N TYR A 166 -4.17 -6.13 2.20
CA TYR A 166 -5.25 -6.67 1.37
C TYR A 166 -4.71 -7.63 0.32
N ALA A 167 -3.61 -7.27 -0.32
CA ALA A 167 -2.95 -8.11 -1.31
C ALA A 167 -1.91 -9.08 -0.70
N GLY A 168 -1.52 -8.90 0.56
CA GLY A 168 -0.46 -9.70 1.18
C GLY A 168 0.91 -9.47 0.54
N ILE A 169 1.20 -8.22 0.19
CA ILE A 169 2.41 -7.84 -0.53
C ILE A 169 3.26 -6.93 0.34
N VAL A 170 4.56 -7.16 0.32
CA VAL A 170 5.55 -6.22 0.86
C VAL A 170 6.42 -5.73 -0.29
N LEU A 171 6.50 -4.41 -0.43
CA LEU A 171 7.43 -3.75 -1.35
C LEU A 171 8.54 -3.09 -0.55
N VAL A 172 9.78 -3.35 -0.93
CA VAL A 172 10.96 -2.60 -0.45
C VAL A 172 11.40 -1.68 -1.58
N ASP A 173 11.42 -0.39 -1.35
CA ASP A 173 11.92 0.58 -2.31
C ASP A 173 13.15 1.31 -1.79
N SER A 174 14.12 1.52 -2.66
CA SER A 174 15.40 2.11 -2.31
C SER A 174 15.93 3.03 -3.42
N GLY A 175 16.53 4.12 -3.00
CA GLY A 175 17.27 5.03 -3.88
C GLY A 175 18.77 4.78 -3.77
N ILE A 176 19.39 4.28 -4.84
CA ILE A 176 20.76 3.75 -4.84
C ILE A 176 21.63 4.42 -5.92
N GLN A 177 22.93 4.24 -5.84
CA GLN A 177 23.78 4.35 -7.01
C GLN A 177 23.69 3.05 -7.82
N ALA A 178 23.67 3.14 -9.16
CA ALA A 178 23.49 1.96 -10.01
C ALA A 178 24.55 0.87 -9.76
N LYS A 179 25.78 1.25 -9.42
CA LYS A 179 26.87 0.32 -9.10
C LYS A 179 26.65 -0.47 -7.78
N ASP A 180 25.82 0.03 -6.88
CA ASP A 180 25.59 -0.55 -5.56
C ASP A 180 24.31 -1.43 -5.52
N ALA A 181 23.67 -1.65 -6.69
CA ALA A 181 22.39 -2.34 -6.79
C ALA A 181 22.44 -3.78 -6.22
N ASP A 182 23.44 -4.55 -6.61
CA ASP A 182 23.59 -5.94 -6.14
C ASP A 182 23.90 -5.99 -4.64
N ALA A 183 24.81 -5.15 -4.16
CA ALA A 183 25.14 -5.10 -2.73
C ALA A 183 23.94 -4.66 -1.88
N ALA A 184 23.15 -3.69 -2.36
CA ALA A 184 21.93 -3.25 -1.67
C ALA A 184 20.89 -4.37 -1.64
N ARG A 185 20.68 -5.07 -2.76
CA ARG A 185 19.78 -6.22 -2.83
C ARG A 185 20.18 -7.32 -1.85
N GLU A 186 21.44 -7.71 -1.86
CA GLU A 186 21.97 -8.74 -0.95
C GLU A 186 21.77 -8.36 0.51
N GLU A 187 22.04 -7.11 0.88
CA GLU A 187 21.86 -6.68 2.27
C GLU A 187 20.39 -6.59 2.67
N ILE A 188 19.48 -6.15 1.78
CA ILE A 188 18.05 -6.15 2.01
C ILE A 188 17.55 -7.57 2.30
N LEU A 189 17.97 -8.55 1.49
CA LEU A 189 17.59 -9.95 1.66
C LEU A 189 18.18 -10.55 2.95
N LYS A 190 19.41 -10.22 3.28
CA LYS A 190 20.05 -10.64 4.53
C LYS A 190 19.28 -10.14 5.77
N GLN A 191 18.78 -8.91 5.74
CA GLN A 191 17.96 -8.39 6.85
C GLN A 191 16.59 -9.09 6.93
N LEU A 192 16.02 -9.53 5.80
CA LEU A 192 14.82 -10.36 5.81
C LEU A 192 15.09 -11.73 6.43
N ASP A 193 16.21 -12.37 6.08
CA ASP A 193 16.62 -13.65 6.65
C ASP A 193 16.89 -13.53 8.16
N ALA A 194 17.51 -12.43 8.60
CA ALA A 194 17.69 -12.14 10.02
C ALA A 194 16.35 -12.12 10.78
N ILE A 195 15.31 -11.50 10.22
CA ILE A 195 13.97 -11.51 10.82
C ILE A 195 13.39 -12.93 10.86
N ARG A 196 13.53 -13.71 9.79
CA ARG A 196 13.01 -15.09 9.70
C ARG A 196 13.65 -16.03 10.72
N GLU A 197 14.93 -15.79 11.03
CA GLU A 197 15.71 -16.57 12.00
C GLU A 197 15.60 -16.04 13.43
N GLY A 198 14.96 -14.89 13.64
CA GLY A 198 14.88 -14.22 14.94
C GLY A 198 16.17 -13.53 15.36
N ASN A 199 17.05 -13.23 14.41
CA ASN A 199 18.37 -12.60 14.64
C ASN A 199 18.21 -11.06 14.65
N PHE A 200 17.46 -10.54 15.61
CA PHE A 200 17.33 -9.13 15.96
C PHE A 200 17.25 -8.99 17.49
N SER A 201 17.60 -7.84 17.99
CA SER A 201 17.59 -7.58 19.43
C SER A 201 16.19 -7.23 19.96
N ASP A 202 16.00 -7.42 21.26
CA ASP A 202 14.79 -6.98 21.95
C ASP A 202 14.60 -5.46 21.84
N ASP A 203 15.68 -4.68 21.82
CA ASP A 203 15.63 -3.22 21.67
C ASP A 203 15.12 -2.80 20.28
N GLU A 204 15.52 -3.48 19.22
CA GLU A 204 15.04 -3.23 17.85
C GLU A 204 13.55 -3.58 17.73
N LEU A 205 13.13 -4.70 18.28
CA LEU A 205 11.72 -5.09 18.31
C LEU A 205 10.88 -4.10 19.11
N GLU A 206 11.35 -3.66 20.26
CA GLU A 206 10.64 -2.68 21.09
C GLU A 206 10.59 -1.30 20.44
N ALA A 207 11.63 -0.89 19.71
CA ALA A 207 11.62 0.34 18.90
C ALA A 207 10.57 0.27 17.79
N ALA A 208 10.49 -0.86 17.08
CA ALA A 208 9.47 -1.08 16.06
C ALA A 208 8.04 -1.09 16.65
N ARG A 209 7.85 -1.72 17.82
CA ARG A 209 6.57 -1.73 18.54
C ARG A 209 6.12 -0.31 18.92
N ARG A 210 7.01 0.49 19.50
CA ARG A 210 6.72 1.90 19.85
C ARG A 210 6.38 2.72 18.62
N CYS A 211 7.09 2.53 17.53
CA CYS A 211 6.82 3.22 16.27
C CYS A 211 5.42 2.87 15.72
N LEU A 212 5.04 1.59 15.78
CA LEU A 212 3.72 1.14 15.32
C LEU A 212 2.60 1.68 16.20
N ILE A 213 2.75 1.63 17.54
CA ILE A 213 1.79 2.19 18.50
C ILE A 213 1.63 3.70 18.28
N GLN A 214 2.74 4.43 18.14
CA GLN A 214 2.69 5.87 17.87
C GLN A 214 1.94 6.19 16.58
N ARG A 215 2.10 5.38 15.53
CA ARG A 215 1.36 5.55 14.27
C ARG A 215 -0.15 5.40 14.46
N TYR A 216 -0.60 4.43 15.26
CA TYR A 216 -2.01 4.27 15.58
C TYR A 216 -2.55 5.43 16.43
N ASN A 217 -1.82 5.82 17.47
CA ASN A 217 -2.22 6.96 18.31
C ASN A 217 -2.34 8.25 17.49
N SER A 218 -1.37 8.51 16.60
CA SER A 218 -1.39 9.70 15.74
C SER A 218 -2.52 9.68 14.69
N ALA A 219 -3.14 8.53 14.42
CA ALA A 219 -4.29 8.48 13.52
C ALA A 219 -5.50 9.24 14.10
N CYS A 220 -5.63 9.32 15.42
CA CYS A 220 -6.70 10.08 16.07
C CYS A 220 -6.52 11.59 16.02
N ASP A 221 -5.28 12.07 15.83
CA ASP A 221 -4.94 13.50 15.88
C ASP A 221 -5.16 14.21 14.53
N ASN A 222 -5.37 13.46 13.46
CA ASN A 222 -5.49 13.98 12.11
C ASN A 222 -6.72 13.40 11.41
N ALA A 223 -7.59 14.29 10.90
CA ALA A 223 -8.83 13.89 10.22
C ALA A 223 -8.59 12.95 9.05
N ASP A 224 -7.60 13.24 8.19
CA ASP A 224 -7.27 12.41 7.02
C ASP A 224 -6.75 11.02 7.43
N ALA A 225 -5.96 10.96 8.52
CA ALA A 225 -5.43 9.71 9.03
C ALA A 225 -6.54 8.84 9.63
N LEU A 226 -7.48 9.45 10.36
CA LEU A 226 -8.65 8.76 10.92
C LEU A 226 -9.59 8.28 9.81
N GLU A 227 -9.83 9.09 8.79
CA GLU A 227 -10.61 8.70 7.62
C GLU A 227 -9.99 7.48 6.92
N ASN A 228 -8.68 7.54 6.63
CA ASN A 228 -7.96 6.41 6.01
C ASN A 228 -7.96 5.16 6.89
N PHE A 229 -7.93 5.31 8.21
CA PHE A 229 -8.04 4.19 9.14
C PHE A 229 -9.39 3.47 8.99
N TYR A 230 -10.50 4.22 8.90
CA TYR A 230 -11.83 3.64 8.73
C TYR A 230 -12.11 3.18 7.30
N ILE A 231 -11.68 3.91 6.26
CA ILE A 231 -11.81 3.48 4.85
C ILE A 231 -11.25 2.09 4.67
N GLY A 232 -10.06 1.83 5.21
CA GLY A 232 -9.45 0.52 5.11
C GLY A 232 -10.27 -0.62 5.73
N GLN A 233 -11.16 -0.33 6.66
CA GLN A 233 -12.00 -1.33 7.34
C GLN A 233 -13.32 -1.59 6.60
N THR A 234 -13.75 -0.69 5.71
CA THR A 234 -14.99 -0.85 4.94
C THR A 234 -14.92 -2.05 3.98
N VAL A 235 -13.72 -2.46 3.57
CA VAL A 235 -13.51 -3.57 2.63
C VAL A 235 -14.04 -4.90 3.19
N TYR A 236 -13.91 -5.10 4.50
CA TYR A 236 -14.32 -6.36 5.17
C TYR A 236 -15.43 -6.16 6.20
N ASP A 237 -16.01 -4.97 6.28
CA ASP A 237 -17.06 -4.63 7.24
C ASP A 237 -16.68 -4.97 8.70
N ASN A 238 -15.41 -4.77 9.04
CA ASN A 238 -14.85 -5.12 10.34
C ASN A 238 -14.27 -3.86 11.01
N TYR A 239 -15.17 -3.09 11.62
CA TYR A 239 -14.83 -1.81 12.22
C TYR A 239 -14.26 -1.97 13.62
N ARG A 240 -13.06 -1.42 13.81
CA ARG A 240 -12.36 -1.31 15.09
C ARG A 240 -12.06 0.16 15.36
N THR A 241 -11.99 0.52 16.65
CA THR A 241 -11.47 1.83 17.04
C THR A 241 -9.94 1.85 17.03
N PRO A 242 -9.33 3.03 16.92
CA PRO A 242 -7.86 3.15 16.97
C PRO A 242 -7.26 2.83 18.34
N ASP A 243 -8.09 2.81 19.41
CA ASP A 243 -7.71 2.60 20.82
C ASP A 243 -7.37 1.13 21.12
#